data_f5f52cf7d4fd9252aa50c18e892d55df
#
_entry.id   f5f52cf7d4fd9252aa50c18e892d55df
#
_cell.length_a   1.000
_cell.length_b   1.000
_cell.length_c   1.000
_cell.angle_alpha   90.00
_cell.angle_beta   90.00
_cell.angle_gamma   90.00
#
_symmetry.space_group_name_H-M   'P 1'
#
loop_
_entity.id
_entity.type
_entity.pdbx_description
1 polymer ?
#
loop_
_entity_poly.entity_id
_entity_poly.type
_entity_poly.pdbx_seq_one_letter_code
_entity_poly.pdbx_strand_id
1 'polypeptide(L)'
;HVGHLRSSVIGDSLCRVLSFLGHKVIGDNHIGDWGTQFGMIIFGFKNFLDETAYASDPVGELARLYRLVSQLSDYHATKARLPTMRETLGENQQAVESTEAAADPADKKARKALGKARSELGELKQAIGESEKKIEAVDNDSALKALAESCPDIADRARQETAKLHAGDEENNRLW
;
A
#
# COMPACT_ATOMS: atom_id res chain seq x y z
N HIS A 1 13.60 -5.87 -1.33
CA HIS A 1 13.64 -5.69 -2.79
C HIS A 1 14.94 -5.02 -3.23
N VAL A 2 15.17 -4.90 -4.56
CA VAL A 2 16.41 -4.35 -5.16
C VAL A 2 16.82 -2.97 -4.60
N GLY A 3 15.85 -2.14 -4.19
CA GLY A 3 16.12 -0.84 -3.57
C GLY A 3 16.89 -0.95 -2.27
N HIS A 4 16.59 -1.95 -1.44
CA HIS A 4 17.31 -2.20 -0.18
C HIS A 4 18.75 -2.68 -0.42
N LEU A 5 18.95 -3.58 -1.40
CA LEU A 5 20.29 -4.04 -1.80
C LEU A 5 21.15 -2.87 -2.29
N ARG A 6 20.56 -1.95 -3.09
CA ARG A 6 21.27 -0.78 -3.60
C ARG A 6 21.80 0.11 -2.48
N SER A 7 20.99 0.47 -1.51
CA SER A 7 21.41 1.32 -0.38
C SER A 7 22.49 0.66 0.47
N SER A 8 22.35 -0.64 0.73
CA SER A 8 23.37 -1.42 1.47
C SER A 8 24.71 -1.47 0.75
N VAL A 9 24.70 -1.74 -0.56
CA VAL A 9 25.94 -1.80 -1.38
C VAL A 9 26.61 -0.43 -1.46
N ILE A 10 25.84 0.66 -1.65
CA ILE A 10 26.40 2.02 -1.70
C ILE A 10 26.99 2.39 -0.34
N GLY A 11 26.29 2.13 0.76
CA GLY A 11 26.76 2.42 2.11
C GLY A 11 28.05 1.68 2.44
N ASP A 12 28.12 0.37 2.19
CA ASP A 12 29.32 -0.44 2.40
C ASP A 12 30.50 0.05 1.55
N SER A 13 30.27 0.35 0.28
CA SER A 13 31.31 0.87 -0.62
C SER A 13 31.88 2.20 -0.13
N LEU A 14 31.04 3.13 0.32
CA LEU A 14 31.48 4.40 0.89
C LEU A 14 32.27 4.20 2.18
N CYS A 15 31.81 3.34 3.08
CA CYS A 15 32.52 3.01 4.31
C CYS A 15 33.93 2.46 4.02
N ARG A 16 34.05 1.54 3.07
CA ARG A 16 35.35 0.95 2.67
C ARG A 16 36.29 1.99 2.05
N VAL A 17 35.80 2.83 1.14
CA VAL A 17 36.62 3.86 0.49
C VAL A 17 37.12 4.88 1.52
N LEU A 18 36.25 5.39 2.39
CA LEU A 18 36.64 6.34 3.42
C LEU A 18 37.63 5.74 4.43
N SER A 19 37.42 4.48 4.82
CA SER A 19 38.36 3.76 5.69
C SER A 19 39.73 3.57 5.02
N PHE A 20 39.76 3.24 3.73
CA PHE A 20 40.99 3.14 2.95
C PHE A 20 41.77 4.46 2.86
N LEU A 21 41.06 5.59 2.81
CA LEU A 21 41.59 6.95 2.83
C LEU A 21 42.07 7.39 4.24
N GLY A 22 42.00 6.52 5.23
CA GLY A 22 42.45 6.79 6.61
C GLY A 22 41.45 7.51 7.50
N HIS A 23 40.22 7.68 7.07
CA HIS A 23 39.17 8.28 7.92
C HIS A 23 38.64 7.27 8.95
N LYS A 24 38.27 7.76 10.13
CA LYS A 24 37.51 6.97 11.10
C LYS A 24 36.06 6.92 10.64
N VAL A 25 35.62 5.77 10.17
CA VAL A 25 34.27 5.55 9.67
C VAL A 25 33.44 4.78 10.69
N ILE A 26 32.24 5.23 10.95
CA ILE A 26 31.22 4.52 11.74
C ILE A 26 30.12 4.13 10.77
N GLY A 27 29.99 2.81 10.53
CA GLY A 27 28.86 2.26 9.78
C GLY A 27 27.66 2.06 10.74
N ASP A 28 26.57 2.77 10.47
CA ASP A 28 25.33 2.63 11.22
C ASP A 28 24.25 2.02 10.32
N ASN A 29 23.71 0.88 10.75
CA ASN A 29 22.56 0.26 10.11
C ASN A 29 21.28 0.84 10.72
N HIS A 30 20.73 1.85 10.07
CA HIS A 30 19.46 2.40 10.49
C HIS A 30 18.32 1.45 10.12
N ILE A 31 17.90 0.66 11.11
CA ILE A 31 16.71 -0.18 11.02
C ILE A 31 15.52 0.73 11.31
N GLY A 32 14.58 0.82 10.35
CA GLY A 32 13.39 1.66 10.51
C GLY A 32 12.56 1.24 11.73
N ASP A 33 11.79 2.19 12.24
CA ASP A 33 10.84 1.98 13.32
C ASP A 33 9.77 0.94 12.93
N TRP A 34 9.03 0.50 13.93
CA TRP A 34 7.89 -0.43 13.78
C TRP A 34 6.89 0.17 12.78
N GLY A 35 6.89 -0.34 11.56
CA GLY A 35 5.96 0.10 10.52
C GLY A 35 4.55 -0.45 10.74
N THR A 36 3.60 0.02 9.95
CA THR A 36 2.20 -0.45 9.98
C THR A 36 2.07 -1.96 9.74
N GLN A 37 3.06 -2.57 9.09
CA GLN A 37 3.11 -4.02 8.87
C GLN A 37 3.07 -4.82 10.16
N PHE A 38 3.74 -4.34 11.21
CA PHE A 38 3.77 -5.01 12.51
C PHE A 38 2.39 -5.03 13.15
N GLY A 39 1.67 -3.92 13.12
CA GLY A 39 0.29 -3.87 13.61
C GLY A 39 -0.65 -4.77 12.81
N MET A 40 -0.44 -4.90 11.50
CA MET A 40 -1.20 -5.83 10.67
C MET A 40 -0.93 -7.29 11.06
N ILE A 41 0.32 -7.66 11.34
CA ILE A 41 0.69 -9.01 11.78
C ILE A 41 0.11 -9.29 13.17
N ILE A 42 0.26 -8.38 14.13
CA ILE A 42 -0.27 -8.52 15.50
C ILE A 42 -1.80 -8.63 15.46
N PHE A 43 -2.46 -7.78 14.70
CA PHE A 43 -3.91 -7.86 14.53
C PHE A 43 -4.34 -9.19 13.91
N GLY A 44 -3.65 -9.63 12.86
CA GLY A 44 -3.88 -10.91 12.22
C GLY A 44 -3.67 -12.08 13.18
N PHE A 45 -2.60 -12.05 13.95
CA PHE A 45 -2.28 -13.06 14.96
C PHE A 45 -3.37 -13.18 16.04
N LYS A 46 -3.84 -12.05 16.55
CA LYS A 46 -4.89 -12.02 17.57
C LYS A 46 -6.27 -12.50 17.09
N ASN A 47 -6.57 -12.36 15.80
CA ASN A 47 -7.93 -12.58 15.28
C ASN A 47 -8.06 -13.73 14.28
N PHE A 48 -6.99 -14.11 13.59
CA PHE A 48 -7.06 -15.02 12.42
C PHE A 48 -5.97 -16.10 12.43
N LEU A 49 -5.31 -16.34 13.56
CA LEU A 49 -4.24 -17.33 13.70
C LEU A 49 -4.77 -18.74 13.44
N ASP A 50 -4.07 -19.48 12.60
CA ASP A 50 -4.18 -20.94 12.52
C ASP A 50 -3.03 -21.55 13.33
N GLU A 51 -3.37 -22.06 14.53
CA GLU A 51 -2.39 -22.63 15.46
C GLU A 51 -1.63 -23.82 14.86
N THR A 52 -2.30 -24.62 14.03
CA THR A 52 -1.68 -25.80 13.39
C THR A 52 -0.67 -25.37 12.33
N ALA A 53 -1.06 -24.41 11.48
CA ALA A 53 -0.16 -23.84 10.47
C ALA A 53 1.02 -23.12 11.15
N TYR A 54 0.76 -22.37 12.22
CA TYR A 54 1.79 -21.67 12.98
C TYR A 54 2.79 -22.63 13.63
N ALA A 55 2.33 -23.73 14.19
CA ALA A 55 3.20 -24.73 14.80
C ALA A 55 4.11 -25.42 13.78
N SER A 56 3.67 -25.57 12.52
CA SER A 56 4.45 -26.21 11.45
C SER A 56 5.36 -25.24 10.68
N ASP A 57 4.89 -24.04 10.37
CA ASP A 57 5.61 -22.97 9.65
C ASP A 57 5.21 -21.59 10.18
N PRO A 58 5.84 -21.12 11.27
CA PRO A 58 5.52 -19.83 11.86
C PRO A 58 5.68 -18.65 10.89
N VAL A 59 6.74 -18.68 10.08
CA VAL A 59 7.04 -17.58 9.14
C VAL A 59 6.01 -17.52 8.01
N GLY A 60 5.66 -18.68 7.47
CA GLY A 60 4.62 -18.78 6.44
C GLY A 60 3.27 -18.30 6.94
N GLU A 61 2.90 -18.66 8.18
CA GLU A 61 1.65 -18.24 8.78
C GLU A 61 1.62 -16.73 9.05
N LEU A 62 2.69 -16.16 9.63
CA LEU A 62 2.78 -14.70 9.82
C LEU A 62 2.72 -13.93 8.48
N ALA A 63 3.34 -14.46 7.44
CA ALA A 63 3.25 -13.88 6.09
C ALA A 63 1.83 -14.00 5.51
N ARG A 64 1.09 -15.09 5.79
CA ARG A 64 -0.31 -15.25 5.42
C ARG A 64 -1.18 -14.22 6.12
N LEU A 65 -1.02 -14.07 7.44
CA LEU A 65 -1.76 -13.10 8.25
C LEU A 65 -1.54 -11.67 7.78
N TYR A 66 -0.30 -11.29 7.51
CA TYR A 66 0.03 -9.98 6.95
C TYR A 66 -0.71 -9.74 5.63
N ARG A 67 -0.62 -10.70 4.69
CA ARG A 67 -1.30 -10.58 3.39
C ARG A 67 -2.80 -10.47 3.53
N LEU A 68 -3.41 -11.27 4.41
CA LEU A 68 -4.85 -11.25 4.67
C LEU A 68 -5.30 -9.87 5.18
N VAL A 69 -4.66 -9.36 6.23
CA VAL A 69 -5.01 -8.06 6.82
C VAL A 69 -4.78 -6.92 5.83
N SER A 70 -3.67 -6.96 5.06
CA SER A 70 -3.39 -5.99 4.02
C SER A 70 -4.46 -6.02 2.92
N GLN A 71 -4.83 -7.20 2.43
CA GLN A 71 -5.85 -7.36 1.39
C GLN A 71 -7.22 -6.83 1.82
N LEU A 72 -7.64 -7.15 3.05
CA LEU A 72 -8.91 -6.66 3.59
C LEU A 72 -8.88 -5.14 3.83
N SER A 73 -7.76 -4.59 4.30
CA SER A 73 -7.57 -3.14 4.47
C SER A 73 -7.64 -2.42 3.12
N ASP A 74 -6.94 -2.95 2.12
CA ASP A 74 -6.96 -2.41 0.76
C ASP A 74 -8.34 -2.49 0.11
N TYR A 75 -9.10 -3.57 0.35
CA TYR A 75 -10.47 -3.73 -0.11
C TYR A 75 -11.36 -2.59 0.41
N HIS A 76 -11.37 -2.33 1.73
CA HIS A 76 -12.17 -1.26 2.32
C HIS A 76 -11.74 0.12 1.83
N ALA A 77 -10.43 0.40 1.79
CA ALA A 77 -9.91 1.66 1.30
C ALA A 77 -10.26 1.90 -0.18
N THR A 78 -10.16 0.87 -1.00
CA THR A 78 -10.49 0.94 -2.43
C THR A 78 -11.99 1.15 -2.63
N LYS A 79 -12.81 0.41 -1.90
CA LYS A 79 -14.28 0.53 -1.95
C LYS A 79 -14.77 1.91 -1.54
N ALA A 80 -14.13 2.52 -0.53
CA ALA A 80 -14.43 3.88 -0.08
C ALA A 80 -14.02 4.95 -1.10
N ARG A 81 -12.90 4.75 -1.82
CA ARG A 81 -12.38 5.71 -2.81
C ARG A 81 -13.05 5.62 -4.18
N LEU A 82 -13.58 4.47 -4.55
CA LEU A 82 -14.10 4.21 -5.89
C LEU A 82 -15.22 5.19 -6.31
N PRO A 83 -16.19 5.57 -5.47
CA PRO A 83 -17.20 6.56 -5.82
C PRO A 83 -16.61 7.92 -6.23
N THR A 84 -15.68 8.44 -5.42
CA THR A 84 -15.00 9.72 -5.70
C THR A 84 -14.16 9.64 -6.98
N MET A 85 -13.49 8.52 -7.24
CA MET A 85 -12.74 8.33 -8.50
C MET A 85 -13.67 8.34 -9.72
N ARG A 86 -14.86 7.76 -9.61
CA ARG A 86 -15.88 7.77 -10.68
C ARG A 86 -16.47 9.18 -10.91
N GLU A 87 -16.71 9.93 -9.84
CA GLU A 87 -17.15 11.31 -9.91
C GLU A 87 -16.11 12.18 -10.62
N THR A 88 -14.86 12.12 -10.17
CA THR A 88 -13.73 12.82 -10.82
C THR A 88 -13.57 12.43 -12.29
N LEU A 89 -13.79 11.15 -12.63
CA LEU A 89 -13.76 10.69 -14.03
C LEU A 89 -14.85 11.39 -14.85
N GLY A 90 -16.08 11.49 -14.32
CA GLY A 90 -17.19 12.17 -14.98
C GLY A 90 -16.90 13.66 -15.23
N GLU A 91 -16.39 14.35 -14.20
CA GLU A 91 -16.01 15.77 -14.30
C GLU A 91 -14.89 15.97 -15.35
N ASN A 92 -13.87 15.15 -15.32
CA ASN A 92 -12.76 15.23 -16.27
C ASN A 92 -13.21 14.91 -17.71
N GLN A 93 -14.16 13.98 -17.89
CA GLN A 93 -14.73 13.69 -19.20
C GLN A 93 -15.48 14.90 -19.76
N GLN A 94 -16.34 15.53 -18.96
CA GLN A 94 -17.07 16.73 -19.37
C GLN A 94 -16.14 17.91 -19.68
N ALA A 95 -15.08 18.08 -18.86
CA ALA A 95 -14.08 19.12 -19.09
C ALA A 95 -13.29 18.90 -20.40
N VAL A 96 -12.94 17.67 -20.72
CA VAL A 96 -12.28 17.30 -21.98
C VAL A 96 -13.23 17.58 -23.16
N GLU A 97 -14.46 17.13 -23.11
CA GLU A 97 -15.46 17.34 -24.17
C GLU A 97 -15.74 18.83 -24.42
N SER A 98 -15.90 19.61 -23.35
CA SER A 98 -16.11 21.06 -23.46
C SER A 98 -14.88 21.78 -24.03
N THR A 99 -13.70 21.37 -23.64
CA THR A 99 -12.44 21.94 -24.18
C THR A 99 -12.24 21.56 -25.65
N GLU A 100 -12.59 20.34 -26.05
CA GLU A 100 -12.55 19.90 -27.44
C GLU A 100 -13.50 20.70 -28.33
N ALA A 101 -14.71 20.94 -27.84
CA ALA A 101 -15.72 21.72 -28.59
C ALA A 101 -15.33 23.20 -28.78
N ALA A 102 -14.55 23.74 -27.82
CA ALA A 102 -14.13 25.15 -27.86
C ALA A 102 -12.73 25.37 -28.46
N ALA A 103 -11.92 24.30 -28.67
CA ALA A 103 -10.55 24.43 -29.09
C ALA A 103 -10.43 24.76 -30.59
N ASP A 104 -9.65 25.79 -30.91
CA ASP A 104 -9.20 26.03 -32.29
C ASP A 104 -8.18 24.93 -32.70
N PRO A 105 -8.45 24.17 -33.77
CA PRO A 105 -7.54 23.12 -34.24
C PRO A 105 -6.14 23.62 -34.61
N ALA A 106 -5.98 24.92 -34.89
CA ALA A 106 -4.69 25.54 -35.24
C ALA A 106 -3.85 25.89 -33.99
N ASP A 107 -4.46 25.96 -32.78
CA ASP A 107 -3.71 26.29 -31.55
C ASP A 107 -2.93 25.10 -31.04
N LYS A 108 -1.61 25.13 -31.25
CA LYS A 108 -0.66 24.09 -30.78
C LYS A 108 -0.66 23.91 -29.25
N LYS A 109 -0.92 25.00 -28.48
CA LYS A 109 -0.93 24.97 -27.02
C LYS A 109 -2.19 24.28 -26.49
N ALA A 110 -3.34 24.60 -27.10
CA ALA A 110 -4.61 23.93 -26.76
C ALA A 110 -4.57 22.45 -27.10
N ARG A 111 -4.01 22.06 -28.27
CA ARG A 111 -3.82 20.64 -28.63
C ARG A 111 -2.94 19.87 -27.62
N LYS A 112 -1.85 20.48 -27.15
CA LYS A 112 -0.95 19.86 -26.17
C LYS A 112 -1.67 19.66 -24.80
N ALA A 113 -2.42 20.67 -24.36
CA ALA A 113 -3.20 20.61 -23.13
C ALA A 113 -4.28 19.52 -23.21
N LEU A 114 -5.00 19.44 -24.32
CA LEU A 114 -6.00 18.42 -24.57
C LEU A 114 -5.40 17.00 -24.59
N GLY A 115 -4.24 16.84 -25.23
CA GLY A 115 -3.52 15.57 -25.22
C GLY A 115 -3.15 15.11 -23.82
N LYS A 116 -2.71 16.05 -22.95
CA LYS A 116 -2.41 15.74 -21.54
C LYS A 116 -3.67 15.34 -20.77
N ALA A 117 -4.75 16.10 -20.90
CA ALA A 117 -6.02 15.81 -20.23
C ALA A 117 -6.60 14.45 -20.65
N ARG A 118 -6.48 14.07 -21.92
CA ARG A 118 -6.87 12.72 -22.40
C ARG A 118 -6.01 11.62 -21.81
N SER A 119 -4.70 11.85 -21.65
CA SER A 119 -3.80 10.87 -21.00
C SER A 119 -4.19 10.66 -19.54
N GLU A 120 -4.39 11.75 -18.79
CA GLU A 120 -4.81 11.70 -17.37
C GLU A 120 -6.17 10.99 -17.21
N LEU A 121 -7.09 11.23 -18.14
CA LEU A 121 -8.39 10.54 -18.18
C LEU A 121 -8.22 9.04 -18.44
N GLY A 122 -7.29 8.65 -19.32
CA GLY A 122 -6.94 7.26 -19.59
C GLY A 122 -6.36 6.56 -18.36
N GLU A 123 -5.41 7.23 -17.68
CA GLU A 123 -4.82 6.73 -16.45
C GLU A 123 -5.85 6.55 -15.34
N LEU A 124 -6.78 7.50 -15.18
CA LEU A 124 -7.85 7.41 -14.19
C LEU A 124 -8.83 6.26 -14.51
N LYS A 125 -9.19 6.05 -15.78
CA LYS A 125 -10.00 4.90 -16.22
C LYS A 125 -9.32 3.57 -15.89
N GLN A 126 -8.02 3.47 -16.15
CA GLN A 126 -7.25 2.28 -15.83
C GLN A 126 -7.22 2.03 -14.31
N ALA A 127 -6.95 3.08 -13.52
CA ALA A 127 -6.92 2.98 -12.05
C ALA A 127 -8.29 2.55 -11.46
N ILE A 128 -9.39 3.01 -12.04
CA ILE A 128 -10.74 2.55 -11.66
C ILE A 128 -10.91 1.07 -11.99
N GLY A 129 -10.55 0.63 -13.20
CA GLY A 129 -10.65 -0.78 -13.59
C GLY A 129 -9.79 -1.71 -12.73
N GLU A 130 -8.59 -1.28 -12.34
CA GLU A 130 -7.73 -2.02 -11.39
C GLU A 130 -8.35 -2.07 -9.99
N SER A 131 -8.98 -0.99 -9.54
CA SER A 131 -9.68 -0.91 -8.27
C SER A 131 -10.91 -1.84 -8.25
N GLU A 132 -11.68 -1.88 -9.31
CA GLU A 132 -12.83 -2.76 -9.47
C GLU A 132 -12.42 -4.23 -9.44
N LYS A 133 -11.35 -4.60 -10.11
CA LYS A 133 -10.79 -5.97 -10.08
C LYS A 133 -10.36 -6.40 -8.68
N LYS A 134 -9.75 -5.48 -7.91
CA LYS A 134 -9.36 -5.77 -6.51
C LYS A 134 -10.59 -6.01 -5.63
N ILE A 135 -11.64 -5.22 -5.80
CA ILE A 135 -12.89 -5.41 -5.06
C ILE A 135 -13.54 -6.74 -5.47
N GLU A 136 -13.64 -7.01 -6.76
CA GLU A 136 -14.23 -8.23 -7.30
C GLU A 136 -13.49 -9.49 -6.83
N ALA A 137 -12.17 -9.44 -6.71
CA ALA A 137 -11.39 -10.56 -6.20
C ALA A 137 -11.74 -10.95 -4.75
N VAL A 138 -12.14 -9.99 -3.92
CA VAL A 138 -12.62 -10.26 -2.55
C VAL A 138 -14.10 -10.64 -2.55
N ASP A 139 -14.94 -9.97 -3.35
CA ASP A 139 -16.37 -10.22 -3.41
C ASP A 139 -16.70 -11.61 -3.98
N ASN A 140 -15.85 -12.15 -4.86
CA ASN A 140 -15.99 -13.50 -5.45
C ASN A 140 -15.51 -14.63 -4.52
N ASP A 141 -14.72 -14.32 -3.50
CA ASP A 141 -14.33 -15.26 -2.45
C ASP A 141 -15.26 -15.12 -1.24
N SER A 142 -16.16 -16.08 -1.06
CA SER A 142 -17.16 -16.03 0.03
C SER A 142 -16.55 -15.94 1.44
N ALA A 143 -15.38 -16.56 1.65
CA ALA A 143 -14.69 -16.53 2.92
C ALA A 143 -14.03 -15.17 3.16
N LEU A 144 -13.34 -14.62 2.16
CA LEU A 144 -12.75 -13.28 2.25
C LEU A 144 -13.82 -12.20 2.40
N LYS A 145 -14.93 -12.31 1.68
CA LYS A 145 -16.06 -11.39 1.79
C LYS A 145 -16.67 -11.39 3.18
N ALA A 146 -16.92 -12.57 3.76
CA ALA A 146 -17.45 -12.67 5.12
C ALA A 146 -16.49 -12.07 6.15
N LEU A 147 -15.17 -12.25 5.98
CA LEU A 147 -14.15 -11.63 6.83
C LEU A 147 -14.14 -10.10 6.66
N ALA A 148 -14.23 -9.60 5.43
CA ALA A 148 -14.30 -8.17 5.16
C ALA A 148 -15.53 -7.54 5.83
N GLU A 149 -16.70 -8.17 5.72
CA GLU A 149 -17.95 -7.70 6.34
C GLU A 149 -17.89 -7.73 7.87
N SER A 150 -17.17 -8.69 8.47
CA SER A 150 -17.01 -8.79 9.92
C SER A 150 -16.03 -7.78 10.52
N CYS A 151 -15.12 -7.23 9.70
CA CYS A 151 -14.05 -6.33 10.15
C CYS A 151 -13.96 -5.07 9.27
N PRO A 152 -15.00 -4.20 9.24
CA PRO A 152 -15.00 -3.00 8.39
C PRO A 152 -13.93 -1.97 8.81
N ASP A 153 -13.49 -1.99 10.05
CA ASP A 153 -12.50 -1.11 10.67
C ASP A 153 -11.08 -1.71 10.78
N ILE A 154 -10.81 -2.77 10.01
CA ILE A 154 -9.56 -3.55 10.10
C ILE A 154 -8.30 -2.69 9.97
N ALA A 155 -8.30 -1.70 9.08
CA ALA A 155 -7.17 -0.80 8.87
C ALA A 155 -6.89 0.09 10.09
N ASP A 156 -7.93 0.57 10.76
CA ASP A 156 -7.80 1.38 11.97
C ASP A 156 -7.35 0.53 13.15
N ARG A 157 -7.90 -0.65 13.30
CA ARG A 157 -7.49 -1.60 14.35
C ARG A 157 -6.04 -2.04 14.19
N ALA A 158 -5.60 -2.34 12.98
CA ALA A 158 -4.19 -2.65 12.71
C ALA A 158 -3.25 -1.46 13.05
N ARG A 159 -3.66 -0.23 12.74
CA ARG A 159 -2.92 0.98 13.16
C ARG A 159 -2.87 1.15 14.68
N GLN A 160 -3.96 0.83 15.37
CA GLN A 160 -4.00 0.85 16.83
C GLN A 160 -3.03 -0.17 17.44
N GLU A 161 -2.92 -1.38 16.87
CA GLU A 161 -1.93 -2.36 17.34
C GLU A 161 -0.48 -1.86 17.12
N THR A 162 -0.21 -1.16 16.02
CA THR A 162 1.09 -0.48 15.82
C THR A 162 1.31 0.58 16.89
N ALA A 163 0.32 1.43 17.18
CA ALA A 163 0.43 2.47 18.19
C ALA A 163 0.65 1.90 19.60
N LYS A 164 -0.02 0.80 19.96
CA LYS A 164 0.21 0.09 21.22
C LYS A 164 1.64 -0.43 21.31
N LEU A 165 2.18 -1.00 20.23
CA LEU A 165 3.55 -1.49 20.21
C LEU A 165 4.55 -0.34 20.46
N HIS A 166 4.36 0.81 19.80
CA HIS A 166 5.16 2.03 20.05
C HIS A 166 5.03 2.56 21.49
N ALA A 167 3.85 2.43 22.07
CA ALA A 167 3.60 2.84 23.46
C ALA A 167 4.18 1.88 24.52
N GLY A 168 4.74 0.76 24.08
CA GLY A 168 5.32 -0.24 24.99
C GLY A 168 4.27 -1.13 25.67
N ASP A 169 3.13 -1.38 25.02
CA ASP A 169 2.09 -2.27 25.52
C ASP A 169 2.66 -3.67 25.78
N GLU A 170 2.44 -4.18 27.00
CA GLU A 170 3.05 -5.43 27.47
C GLU A 170 2.61 -6.66 26.64
N GLU A 171 1.33 -6.70 26.24
CA GLU A 171 0.81 -7.81 25.44
C GLU A 171 1.44 -7.81 24.05
N ASN A 172 1.47 -6.65 23.37
CA ASN A 172 2.04 -6.54 22.05
C ASN A 172 3.55 -6.77 22.03
N ASN A 173 4.26 -6.30 23.07
CA ASN A 173 5.69 -6.57 23.23
C ASN A 173 6.00 -8.05 23.48
N ARG A 174 5.11 -8.78 24.15
CA ARG A 174 5.29 -10.22 24.38
C ARG A 174 4.98 -11.06 23.14
N LEU A 175 4.06 -10.59 22.29
CA LEU A 175 3.75 -11.25 21.02
C LEU A 175 4.84 -11.02 19.97
N TRP A 176 5.54 -9.93 20.07
CA TRP A 176 6.64 -9.56 19.17
C TRP A 176 8.00 -10.08 19.66
#